data_cbb45f1a9394d62e0023c8a3f4e61e83
#
_entry.id   cbb45f1a9394d62e0023c8a3f4e61e83
#
_cell.length_a   1.000
_cell.length_b   1.000
_cell.length_c   1.000
_cell.angle_alpha   90.00
_cell.angle_beta   90.00
_cell.angle_gamma   90.00
#
_symmetry.space_group_name_H-M   'P 1'
#
loop_
_entity.id
_entity.type
_entity.pdbx_description
1 polymer ?
#
loop_
_entity_poly.entity_id
_entity_poly.type
_entity_poly.pdbx_seq_one_letter_code
_entity_poly.pdbx_strand_id
1 'polypeptide(L)'
;MRSLIIFIAILICGGTYCYAQVDFYDQLADSAASLVNPNIIYDPSYSILDYPNGDVVADRGVCTDVVIRAYRMFDIDLQRLVHEDMKMNFDDYPQFWGLNHPDKNIDHRRVPNLMKFFERQGQAKAHSLSPTAYSPGDIVCWDLGGGIMHIGIIVKKKSVDYQRHLIIHNIGGGQVIEDILFEYKIIGHYAYGP
;
A
#
# COMPACT_ATOMS: atom_id res chain seq x y z
N MET A 1 46.55 -41.10 -11.57
CA MET A 1 45.50 -40.32 -12.24
C MET A 1 44.44 -40.01 -11.20
N ARG A 2 44.37 -38.73 -10.70
CA ARG A 2 43.37 -38.29 -9.74
C ARG A 2 42.30 -37.50 -10.52
N SER A 3 41.10 -38.05 -10.60
CA SER A 3 39.96 -37.38 -11.24
C SER A 3 39.49 -36.22 -10.36
N LEU A 4 39.53 -34.99 -10.91
CA LEU A 4 39.02 -33.79 -10.30
C LEU A 4 37.49 -33.71 -10.59
N ILE A 5 36.67 -33.97 -9.60
CA ILE A 5 35.22 -33.76 -9.72
C ILE A 5 34.95 -32.31 -9.40
N ILE A 6 34.60 -31.54 -10.43
CA ILE A 6 34.16 -30.13 -10.31
C ILE A 6 32.67 -30.18 -9.96
N PHE A 7 32.32 -29.81 -8.73
CA PHE A 7 30.93 -29.52 -8.36
C PHE A 7 30.53 -28.13 -8.93
N ILE A 8 29.72 -28.13 -9.97
CA ILE A 8 29.02 -26.92 -10.43
C ILE A 8 27.80 -26.75 -9.53
N ALA A 9 27.90 -25.87 -8.53
CA ALA A 9 26.74 -25.41 -7.76
C ALA A 9 25.95 -24.44 -8.64
N ILE A 10 24.86 -24.93 -9.24
CA ILE A 10 23.95 -24.09 -10.02
C ILE A 10 23.17 -23.20 -9.04
N LEU A 11 23.40 -21.90 -9.13
CA LEU A 11 22.59 -20.85 -8.49
C LEU A 11 21.17 -20.82 -9.12
N ILE A 12 20.24 -21.64 -8.64
CA ILE A 12 18.84 -21.66 -9.10
C ILE A 12 17.94 -20.73 -8.24
N CYS A 13 18.50 -20.00 -7.27
CA CYS A 13 17.68 -19.27 -6.28
C CYS A 13 17.17 -17.89 -6.71
N GLY A 14 17.68 -17.28 -7.80
CA GLY A 14 17.30 -15.92 -8.20
C GLY A 14 16.03 -15.83 -9.04
N GLY A 15 15.73 -16.84 -9.84
CA GLY A 15 14.63 -16.79 -10.81
C GLY A 15 13.25 -16.98 -10.17
N THR A 16 13.12 -17.87 -9.20
CA THR A 16 11.84 -18.17 -8.53
C THR A 16 11.35 -17.02 -7.66
N TYR A 17 12.23 -16.31 -6.99
CA TYR A 17 11.86 -15.13 -6.19
C TYR A 17 11.32 -13.99 -7.07
N CYS A 18 11.90 -13.74 -8.21
CA CYS A 18 11.46 -12.68 -9.12
C CYS A 18 10.06 -12.96 -9.70
N TYR A 19 9.79 -14.20 -10.09
CA TYR A 19 8.47 -14.59 -10.59
C TYR A 19 7.38 -14.55 -9.50
N ALA A 20 7.68 -15.00 -8.28
CA ALA A 20 6.73 -14.97 -7.17
C ALA A 20 6.39 -13.53 -6.76
N GLN A 21 7.34 -12.62 -6.79
CA GLN A 21 7.13 -11.22 -6.43
C GLN A 21 6.32 -10.46 -7.48
N VAL A 22 6.54 -10.70 -8.76
CA VAL A 22 5.72 -10.12 -9.84
C VAL A 22 4.28 -10.63 -9.75
N ASP A 23 4.08 -11.91 -9.46
CA ASP A 23 2.74 -12.48 -9.30
C ASP A 23 2.00 -11.88 -8.10
N PHE A 24 2.67 -11.66 -6.96
CA PHE A 24 2.07 -11.04 -5.79
C PHE A 24 1.51 -9.63 -6.08
N TYR A 25 2.30 -8.76 -6.70
CA TYR A 25 1.85 -7.38 -6.99
C TYR A 25 0.72 -7.35 -8.01
N ASP A 26 0.75 -8.24 -8.98
CA ASP A 26 -0.33 -8.43 -9.95
C ASP A 26 -1.63 -8.89 -9.27
N GLN A 27 -1.54 -9.82 -8.33
CA GLN A 27 -2.67 -10.29 -7.54
C GLN A 27 -3.17 -9.21 -6.56
N LEU A 28 -2.25 -8.43 -5.96
CA LEU A 28 -2.61 -7.30 -5.10
C LEU A 28 -3.41 -6.24 -5.88
N ALA A 29 -3.01 -5.94 -7.12
CA ALA A 29 -3.76 -5.03 -7.98
C ALA A 29 -5.17 -5.55 -8.30
N ASP A 30 -5.33 -6.85 -8.56
CA ASP A 30 -6.62 -7.49 -8.80
C ASP A 30 -7.49 -7.50 -7.53
N SER A 31 -6.89 -7.84 -6.40
CA SER A 31 -7.52 -7.79 -5.07
C SER A 31 -8.02 -6.37 -4.76
N ALA A 32 -7.18 -5.37 -4.93
CA ALA A 32 -7.57 -3.98 -4.74
C ALA A 32 -8.73 -3.60 -5.68
N ALA A 33 -8.64 -3.94 -6.96
CA ALA A 33 -9.70 -3.65 -7.94
C ALA A 33 -11.05 -4.30 -7.57
N SER A 34 -11.04 -5.45 -6.90
CA SER A 34 -12.27 -6.12 -6.45
C SER A 34 -13.02 -5.37 -5.34
N LEU A 35 -12.35 -4.41 -4.67
CA LEU A 35 -12.94 -3.58 -3.61
C LEU A 35 -13.79 -2.42 -4.13
N VAL A 36 -13.94 -2.26 -5.46
CA VAL A 36 -14.76 -1.19 -6.05
C VAL A 36 -16.18 -1.25 -5.50
N ASN A 37 -16.56 -0.20 -4.77
CA ASN A 37 -17.90 -0.01 -4.25
C ASN A 37 -18.17 1.51 -4.05
N PRO A 38 -18.89 2.17 -4.94
CA PRO A 38 -19.16 3.61 -4.84
C PRO A 38 -20.11 3.98 -3.68
N ASN A 39 -20.72 3.00 -3.02
CA ASN A 39 -21.62 3.24 -1.90
C ASN A 39 -20.90 3.27 -0.53
N ILE A 40 -19.60 3.07 -0.50
CA ILE A 40 -18.81 3.19 0.75
C ILE A 40 -18.81 4.64 1.21
N ILE A 41 -19.33 4.88 2.41
CA ILE A 41 -19.36 6.20 3.03
C ILE A 41 -17.94 6.55 3.51
N TYR A 42 -17.45 7.73 3.11
CA TYR A 42 -16.18 8.24 3.62
C TYR A 42 -16.32 8.67 5.08
N ASP A 43 -15.69 7.95 5.99
CA ASP A 43 -15.80 8.19 7.43
C ASP A 43 -14.42 8.16 8.12
N PRO A 44 -13.85 9.34 8.43
CA PRO A 44 -12.57 9.46 9.12
C PRO A 44 -12.70 9.37 10.65
N SER A 45 -13.89 9.10 11.17
CA SER A 45 -14.14 9.06 12.61
C SER A 45 -13.25 8.02 13.31
N TYR A 46 -12.84 8.34 14.53
CA TYR A 46 -12.16 7.38 15.39
C TYR A 46 -13.11 6.26 15.80
N SER A 47 -12.63 5.03 15.69
CA SER A 47 -13.36 3.83 16.11
C SER A 47 -12.46 2.92 16.93
N ILE A 48 -13.02 2.30 17.97
CA ILE A 48 -12.35 1.21 18.69
C ILE A 48 -12.48 -0.04 17.81
N LEU A 49 -11.35 -0.60 17.45
CA LEU A 49 -11.25 -1.76 16.56
C LEU A 49 -10.78 -2.99 17.33
N ASP A 50 -11.18 -4.15 16.88
CA ASP A 50 -10.54 -5.40 17.28
C ASP A 50 -9.04 -5.37 16.94
N TYR A 51 -8.27 -6.23 17.58
CA TYR A 51 -6.84 -6.33 17.33
C TYR A 51 -6.37 -7.78 17.59
N PRO A 52 -5.64 -8.39 16.64
CA PRO A 52 -5.33 -7.95 15.29
C PRO A 52 -6.53 -8.02 14.33
N ASN A 53 -6.33 -7.59 13.08
CA ASN A 53 -7.31 -7.67 11.97
C ASN A 53 -8.60 -6.84 12.16
N GLY A 54 -8.57 -5.81 13.02
CA GLY A 54 -9.72 -4.92 13.19
C GLY A 54 -10.01 -4.10 11.95
N ASP A 55 -11.30 -3.92 11.63
CA ASP A 55 -11.78 -3.09 10.53
C ASP A 55 -12.94 -2.21 10.99
N VAL A 56 -13.14 -1.11 10.30
CA VAL A 56 -14.38 -0.33 10.46
C VAL A 56 -15.55 -1.07 9.82
N VAL A 57 -16.78 -0.66 10.15
CA VAL A 57 -17.97 -1.28 9.55
C VAL A 57 -17.90 -1.30 8.02
N ALA A 58 -18.44 -2.36 7.42
CA ALA A 58 -18.17 -2.70 6.02
C ALA A 58 -18.65 -1.65 4.99
N ASP A 59 -19.64 -0.82 5.36
CA ASP A 59 -20.19 0.24 4.50
C ASP A 59 -19.42 1.58 4.61
N ARG A 60 -18.33 1.62 5.37
CA ARG A 60 -17.53 2.82 5.62
C ARG A 60 -16.05 2.59 5.40
N GLY A 61 -15.33 3.69 5.23
CA GLY A 61 -13.88 3.67 5.15
C GLY A 61 -13.31 4.96 4.60
N VAL A 62 -11.98 5.07 4.68
CA VAL A 62 -11.19 6.16 4.09
C VAL A 62 -10.20 5.59 3.07
N CYS A 63 -9.32 6.42 2.52
CA CYS A 63 -8.34 5.98 1.51
C CYS A 63 -7.42 4.86 2.00
N THR A 64 -6.99 4.89 3.25
CA THR A 64 -6.13 3.85 3.84
C THR A 64 -6.85 2.51 3.98
N ASP A 65 -8.17 2.51 4.22
CA ASP A 65 -8.94 1.27 4.37
C ASP A 65 -9.00 0.48 3.04
N VAL A 66 -8.91 1.14 1.88
CA VAL A 66 -8.76 0.47 0.58
C VAL A 66 -7.45 -0.35 0.55
N VAL A 67 -6.34 0.27 0.97
CA VAL A 67 -5.02 -0.39 1.03
C VAL A 67 -5.04 -1.52 2.04
N ILE A 68 -5.51 -1.27 3.26
CA ILE A 68 -5.58 -2.26 4.34
C ILE A 68 -6.39 -3.49 3.92
N ARG A 69 -7.56 -3.28 3.32
CA ARG A 69 -8.46 -4.36 2.89
C ARG A 69 -7.86 -5.17 1.73
N ALA A 70 -7.16 -4.52 0.78
CA ALA A 70 -6.47 -5.21 -0.30
C ALA A 70 -5.38 -6.16 0.23
N TYR A 71 -4.56 -5.70 1.17
CA TYR A 71 -3.52 -6.53 1.79
C TYR A 71 -4.08 -7.66 2.66
N ARG A 72 -5.21 -7.42 3.32
CA ARG A 72 -5.87 -8.44 4.17
C ARG A 72 -6.30 -9.67 3.37
N MET A 73 -6.58 -9.57 2.08
CA MET A 73 -6.89 -10.71 1.22
C MET A 73 -5.71 -11.69 1.04
N PHE A 74 -4.51 -11.27 1.46
CA PHE A 74 -3.28 -12.08 1.49
C PHE A 74 -2.82 -12.42 2.91
N ASP A 75 -3.70 -12.32 3.91
CA ASP A 75 -3.40 -12.52 5.33
C ASP A 75 -2.32 -11.54 5.86
N ILE A 76 -2.11 -10.40 5.17
CA ILE A 76 -1.21 -9.33 5.59
C ILE A 76 -2.02 -8.29 6.37
N ASP A 77 -1.87 -8.31 7.69
CA ASP A 77 -2.53 -7.39 8.62
C ASP A 77 -1.71 -6.12 8.83
N LEU A 78 -1.99 -5.08 8.04
CA LEU A 78 -1.31 -3.79 8.18
C LEU A 78 -1.60 -3.10 9.52
N GLN A 79 -2.75 -3.36 10.18
CA GLN A 79 -3.02 -2.84 11.51
C GLN A 79 -1.96 -3.35 12.51
N ARG A 80 -1.74 -4.65 12.53
CA ARG A 80 -0.78 -5.29 13.42
C ARG A 80 0.65 -4.87 13.07
N LEU A 81 1.02 -4.94 11.79
CA LEU A 81 2.39 -4.67 11.34
C LEU A 81 2.82 -3.22 11.62
N VAL A 82 1.97 -2.23 11.32
CA VAL A 82 2.23 -0.82 11.61
C VAL A 82 2.32 -0.59 13.11
N HIS A 83 1.39 -1.15 13.89
CA HIS A 83 1.39 -0.97 15.34
C HIS A 83 2.63 -1.57 16.01
N GLU A 84 3.05 -2.77 15.58
CA GLU A 84 4.26 -3.43 16.10
C GLU A 84 5.54 -2.67 15.73
N ASP A 85 5.66 -2.18 14.49
CA ASP A 85 6.81 -1.36 14.09
C ASP A 85 6.84 -0.02 14.84
N MET A 86 5.70 0.64 14.99
CA MET A 86 5.58 1.89 15.77
C MET A 86 5.93 1.70 17.24
N LYS A 87 5.58 0.58 17.86
CA LYS A 87 5.96 0.30 19.27
C LYS A 87 7.47 0.26 19.47
N MET A 88 8.20 -0.21 18.49
CA MET A 88 9.66 -0.32 18.55
C MET A 88 10.37 0.96 18.10
N ASN A 89 9.71 1.79 17.30
CA ASN A 89 10.35 2.90 16.57
C ASN A 89 9.46 4.16 16.57
N PHE A 90 8.78 4.44 17.68
CA PHE A 90 7.75 5.49 17.74
C PHE A 90 8.28 6.87 17.34
N ASP A 91 9.51 7.20 17.74
CA ASP A 91 10.14 8.49 17.45
C ASP A 91 10.47 8.69 15.96
N ASP A 92 10.53 7.61 15.16
CA ASP A 92 10.74 7.68 13.71
C ASP A 92 9.45 8.03 12.94
N TYR A 93 8.29 7.88 13.58
CA TYR A 93 6.99 8.14 12.97
C TYR A 93 6.55 9.58 13.12
N PRO A 94 5.69 10.09 12.22
CA PRO A 94 5.19 11.46 12.30
C PRO A 94 4.41 11.73 13.60
N GLN A 95 4.75 12.82 14.28
CA GLN A 95 4.18 13.21 15.59
C GLN A 95 3.07 14.27 15.46
N PHE A 96 2.28 14.23 14.38
CA PHE A 96 1.29 15.27 14.06
C PHE A 96 0.10 15.34 15.03
N TRP A 97 -0.14 14.27 15.79
CA TRP A 97 -1.35 14.15 16.62
C TRP A 97 -1.10 14.29 18.13
N GLY A 98 0.15 14.63 18.52
CA GLY A 98 0.52 14.86 19.91
C GLY A 98 0.39 13.62 20.82
N LEU A 99 0.42 12.43 20.23
CA LEU A 99 0.43 11.17 20.99
C LEU A 99 1.86 10.89 21.48
N ASN A 100 1.97 10.23 22.61
CA ASN A 100 3.23 9.78 23.20
C ASN A 100 3.41 8.24 23.16
N HIS A 101 2.50 7.55 22.50
CA HIS A 101 2.53 6.11 22.27
C HIS A 101 1.66 5.76 21.06
N PRO A 102 1.90 4.59 20.42
CA PRO A 102 1.08 4.11 19.31
C PRO A 102 -0.37 3.81 19.73
N ASP A 103 -1.31 4.05 18.83
CA ASP A 103 -2.72 3.70 18.97
C ASP A 103 -3.14 2.69 17.88
N LYS A 104 -3.32 1.44 18.29
CA LYS A 104 -3.70 0.32 17.40
C LYS A 104 -5.01 0.53 16.62
N ASN A 105 -5.86 1.46 17.07
CA ASN A 105 -7.16 1.70 16.45
C ASN A 105 -7.08 2.63 15.23
N ILE A 106 -6.03 3.49 15.16
CA ILE A 106 -6.01 4.57 14.16
C ILE A 106 -4.68 4.68 13.40
N ASP A 107 -3.56 4.18 13.93
CA ASP A 107 -2.24 4.44 13.36
C ASP A 107 -2.10 3.92 11.93
N HIS A 108 -2.60 2.72 11.64
CA HIS A 108 -2.63 2.14 10.28
C HIS A 108 -3.60 2.85 9.33
N ARG A 109 -4.54 3.65 9.85
CA ARG A 109 -5.49 4.46 9.07
C ARG A 109 -5.00 5.88 8.79
N ARG A 110 -3.74 6.19 9.10
CA ARG A 110 -3.09 7.48 8.87
C ARG A 110 -2.09 7.37 7.72
N VAL A 111 -2.31 8.11 6.63
CA VAL A 111 -1.44 8.07 5.45
C VAL A 111 0.05 8.30 5.79
N PRO A 112 0.43 9.31 6.62
CA PRO A 112 1.84 9.51 6.97
C PRO A 112 2.47 8.32 7.70
N ASN A 113 1.70 7.60 8.51
CA ASN A 113 2.20 6.41 9.22
C ASN A 113 2.40 5.23 8.25
N LEU A 114 1.47 5.01 7.31
CA LEU A 114 1.66 4.01 6.25
C LEU A 114 2.87 4.34 5.37
N MET A 115 3.04 5.61 4.99
CA MET A 115 4.23 6.05 4.25
C MET A 115 5.50 5.68 4.99
N LYS A 116 5.59 6.03 6.30
CA LYS A 116 6.76 5.70 7.13
C LYS A 116 6.97 4.19 7.24
N PHE A 117 5.90 3.42 7.42
CA PHE A 117 5.99 1.97 7.47
C PHE A 117 6.54 1.39 6.16
N PHE A 118 6.03 1.83 5.00
CA PHE A 118 6.51 1.35 3.71
C PHE A 118 7.94 1.81 3.38
N GLU A 119 8.39 2.97 3.88
CA GLU A 119 9.79 3.39 3.80
C GLU A 119 10.72 2.45 4.59
N ARG A 120 10.27 1.97 5.75
CA ARG A 120 11.08 1.15 6.66
C ARG A 120 11.06 -0.32 6.30
N GLN A 121 9.93 -0.85 5.88
CA GLN A 121 9.68 -2.28 5.73
C GLN A 121 9.47 -2.72 4.27
N GLY A 122 9.22 -1.76 3.37
CA GLY A 122 8.98 -2.00 1.96
C GLY A 122 10.10 -1.49 1.06
N GLN A 123 9.72 -1.20 -0.17
CA GLN A 123 10.55 -0.58 -1.17
C GLN A 123 10.05 0.83 -1.47
N ALA A 124 10.77 1.86 -1.05
CA ALA A 124 10.54 3.21 -1.54
C ALA A 124 11.06 3.32 -2.98
N LYS A 125 10.21 3.80 -3.88
CA LYS A 125 10.51 4.01 -5.29
C LYS A 125 10.65 5.50 -5.59
N ALA A 126 11.44 5.84 -6.61
CA ALA A 126 11.58 7.24 -7.02
C ALA A 126 10.26 7.80 -7.55
N HIS A 127 9.95 9.05 -7.21
CA HIS A 127 8.86 9.77 -7.83
C HIS A 127 9.24 10.12 -9.28
N SER A 128 8.36 9.85 -10.21
CA SER A 128 8.60 10.09 -11.64
C SER A 128 7.39 10.73 -12.29
N LEU A 129 7.61 11.52 -13.32
CA LEU A 129 6.54 11.99 -14.21
C LEU A 129 6.28 11.04 -15.38
N SER A 130 7.08 9.95 -15.50
CA SER A 130 6.86 8.92 -16.51
C SER A 130 5.87 7.89 -16.00
N PRO A 131 4.74 7.65 -16.69
CA PRO A 131 3.76 6.63 -16.31
C PRO A 131 4.35 5.22 -16.21
N THR A 132 5.41 4.94 -16.97
CA THR A 132 6.06 3.62 -17.01
C THR A 132 6.85 3.28 -15.74
N ALA A 133 7.05 4.26 -14.85
CA ALA A 133 7.67 4.03 -13.55
C ALA A 133 6.70 3.41 -12.52
N TYR A 134 5.42 3.34 -12.85
CA TYR A 134 4.34 2.94 -11.97
C TYR A 134 3.70 1.65 -12.46
N SER A 135 3.76 0.60 -11.65
CA SER A 135 3.29 -0.74 -11.98
C SER A 135 2.04 -1.13 -11.18
N PRO A 136 1.19 -2.04 -11.69
CA PRO A 136 0.10 -2.61 -10.90
C PRO A 136 0.60 -3.16 -9.56
N GLY A 137 -0.16 -2.91 -8.49
CA GLY A 137 0.20 -3.27 -7.12
C GLY A 137 1.08 -2.25 -6.39
N ASP A 138 1.62 -1.25 -7.09
CA ASP A 138 2.32 -0.14 -6.42
C ASP A 138 1.34 0.71 -5.60
N ILE A 139 1.85 1.22 -4.47
CA ILE A 139 1.15 2.15 -3.58
C ILE A 139 1.63 3.55 -3.90
N VAL A 140 0.71 4.47 -4.13
CA VAL A 140 1.04 5.89 -4.36
C VAL A 140 0.37 6.75 -3.31
N CYS A 141 1.08 7.79 -2.88
CA CYS A 141 0.59 8.79 -1.93
C CYS A 141 0.71 10.18 -2.54
N TRP A 142 -0.29 11.02 -2.28
CA TRP A 142 -0.40 12.38 -2.80
C TRP A 142 -0.61 13.40 -1.69
N ASP A 143 -0.15 14.64 -1.94
CA ASP A 143 -0.59 15.85 -1.25
C ASP A 143 -1.71 16.48 -2.09
N LEU A 144 -2.92 16.48 -1.55
CA LEU A 144 -4.10 17.10 -2.18
C LEU A 144 -4.15 18.62 -1.95
N GLY A 145 -3.17 19.18 -1.23
CA GLY A 145 -3.17 20.55 -0.76
C GLY A 145 -3.82 20.72 0.62
N GLY A 146 -3.53 21.83 1.29
CA GLY A 146 -4.07 22.13 2.62
C GLY A 146 -3.66 21.16 3.73
N GLY A 147 -2.60 20.36 3.54
CA GLY A 147 -2.14 19.36 4.50
C GLY A 147 -2.91 18.03 4.43
N ILE A 148 -3.74 17.84 3.42
CA ILE A 148 -4.52 16.62 3.21
C ILE A 148 -3.67 15.63 2.41
N MET A 149 -3.32 14.50 3.02
CA MET A 149 -2.60 13.42 2.36
C MET A 149 -3.58 12.32 1.93
N HIS A 150 -3.28 11.70 0.80
CA HIS A 150 -4.09 10.66 0.18
C HIS A 150 -3.25 9.47 -0.23
N ILE A 151 -3.87 8.29 -0.36
CA ILE A 151 -3.21 7.04 -0.73
C ILE A 151 -4.14 6.19 -1.61
N GLY A 152 -3.54 5.43 -2.53
CA GLY A 152 -4.24 4.46 -3.36
C GLY A 152 -3.31 3.38 -3.89
N ILE A 153 -3.88 2.40 -4.57
CA ILE A 153 -3.16 1.29 -5.21
C ILE A 153 -3.35 1.38 -6.73
N ILE A 154 -2.28 1.17 -7.46
CA ILE A 154 -2.30 1.08 -8.92
C ILE A 154 -2.92 -0.25 -9.33
N VAL A 155 -3.94 -0.18 -10.20
CA VAL A 155 -4.63 -1.35 -10.74
C VAL A 155 -4.21 -1.64 -12.18
N LYS A 156 -4.53 -2.82 -12.72
CA LYS A 156 -4.18 -3.21 -14.10
C LYS A 156 -4.94 -2.42 -15.17
N LYS A 157 -6.11 -1.87 -14.81
CA LYS A 157 -6.91 -1.06 -15.72
C LYS A 157 -6.13 0.18 -16.16
N LYS A 158 -6.20 0.52 -17.45
CA LYS A 158 -5.52 1.68 -18.02
C LYS A 158 -6.48 2.83 -18.30
N SER A 159 -5.90 4.03 -18.39
CA SER A 159 -6.53 5.24 -18.89
C SER A 159 -7.07 5.06 -20.31
N VAL A 160 -7.95 5.96 -20.76
CA VAL A 160 -8.58 5.88 -22.10
C VAL A 160 -7.55 5.94 -23.22
N ASP A 161 -6.46 6.68 -23.01
CA ASP A 161 -5.32 6.79 -23.94
C ASP A 161 -4.28 5.65 -23.81
N TYR A 162 -4.51 4.67 -22.91
CA TYR A 162 -3.62 3.55 -22.61
C TYR A 162 -2.21 3.92 -22.12
N GLN A 163 -1.97 5.19 -21.76
CA GLN A 163 -0.64 5.67 -21.39
C GLN A 163 -0.26 5.36 -19.95
N ARG A 164 -1.25 5.19 -19.04
CA ARG A 164 -1.03 4.97 -17.62
C ARG A 164 -2.05 4.03 -17.00
N HIS A 165 -1.68 3.45 -15.88
CA HIS A 165 -2.58 2.66 -15.05
C HIS A 165 -3.47 3.57 -14.19
N LEU A 166 -4.68 3.11 -13.89
CA LEU A 166 -5.63 3.77 -13.02
C LEU A 166 -5.35 3.43 -11.54
N ILE A 167 -5.97 4.18 -10.66
CA ILE A 167 -5.81 4.08 -9.21
C ILE A 167 -7.14 3.68 -8.58
N ILE A 168 -7.14 2.68 -7.70
CA ILE A 168 -8.23 2.48 -6.77
C ILE A 168 -7.95 3.26 -5.48
N HIS A 169 -8.94 4.03 -5.04
CA HIS A 169 -8.85 4.86 -3.84
C HIS A 169 -10.25 5.21 -3.30
N ASN A 170 -10.31 5.95 -2.20
CA ASN A 170 -11.54 6.59 -1.70
C ASN A 170 -11.21 8.03 -1.25
N ILE A 171 -11.73 9.01 -1.95
CA ILE A 171 -11.57 10.45 -1.67
C ILE A 171 -12.90 11.12 -1.28
N GLY A 172 -13.94 10.31 -1.02
CA GLY A 172 -15.27 10.77 -0.68
C GLY A 172 -16.36 10.34 -1.66
N GLY A 173 -15.99 9.81 -2.83
CA GLY A 173 -16.89 9.23 -3.83
C GLY A 173 -17.09 7.71 -3.71
N GLY A 174 -16.76 7.13 -2.55
CA GLY A 174 -16.70 5.68 -2.35
C GLY A 174 -15.37 5.08 -2.80
N GLN A 175 -15.30 3.77 -2.83
CA GLN A 175 -14.12 3.04 -3.34
C GLN A 175 -14.24 2.93 -4.86
N VAL A 176 -13.49 3.76 -5.58
CA VAL A 176 -13.59 3.92 -7.03
C VAL A 176 -12.23 3.79 -7.72
N ILE A 177 -12.25 3.45 -9.02
CA ILE A 177 -11.05 3.42 -9.87
C ILE A 177 -11.08 4.63 -10.77
N GLU A 178 -10.10 5.52 -10.62
CA GLU A 178 -10.01 6.79 -11.32
C GLU A 178 -8.63 7.05 -11.92
N ASP A 179 -8.57 7.97 -12.85
CA ASP A 179 -7.35 8.40 -13.54
C ASP A 179 -6.72 9.61 -12.84
N ILE A 180 -6.20 9.38 -11.63
CA ILE A 180 -5.69 10.47 -10.77
C ILE A 180 -4.17 10.44 -10.58
N LEU A 181 -3.43 9.53 -11.24
CA LEU A 181 -2.01 9.31 -10.95
C LEU A 181 -1.20 10.62 -10.93
N PHE A 182 -1.46 11.53 -11.85
CA PHE A 182 -0.74 12.80 -11.97
C PHE A 182 -1.61 14.04 -11.71
N GLU A 183 -2.81 13.89 -11.14
CA GLU A 183 -3.67 15.04 -10.83
C GLU A 183 -3.19 15.83 -9.61
N TYR A 184 -2.50 15.16 -8.70
CA TYR A 184 -1.99 15.76 -7.47
C TYR A 184 -0.49 15.55 -7.34
N LYS A 185 0.14 16.29 -6.43
CA LYS A 185 1.56 16.16 -6.14
C LYS A 185 1.84 14.80 -5.48
N ILE A 186 2.56 13.93 -6.17
CA ILE A 186 3.04 12.65 -5.61
C ILE A 186 4.07 12.95 -4.51
N ILE A 187 3.85 12.39 -3.32
CA ILE A 187 4.71 12.51 -2.14
C ILE A 187 5.22 11.15 -1.64
N GLY A 188 4.73 10.04 -2.21
CA GLY A 188 5.18 8.70 -1.89
C GLY A 188 4.90 7.73 -3.03
N HIS A 189 5.83 6.79 -3.26
CA HIS A 189 5.68 5.69 -4.20
C HIS A 189 6.40 4.47 -3.62
N TYR A 190 5.65 3.38 -3.42
CA TYR A 190 6.14 2.22 -2.68
C TYR A 190 5.70 0.91 -3.33
N ALA A 191 6.49 -0.14 -3.07
CA ALA A 191 6.08 -1.53 -3.18
C ALA A 191 6.27 -2.20 -1.82
N TYR A 192 5.30 -3.00 -1.38
CA TYR A 192 5.39 -3.77 -0.15
C TYR A 192 4.78 -5.16 -0.37
N GLY A 193 5.49 -6.20 0.02
CA GLY A 193 5.07 -7.58 -0.15
C GLY A 193 6.17 -8.56 0.24
N PRO A 194 5.87 -9.86 0.25
CA PRO A 194 6.82 -10.93 0.57
C PRO A 194 7.95 -11.04 -0.45
#